data_75d2ddfbda172ef5eed2724ec4377d15
#
_entry.id   75d2ddfbda172ef5eed2724ec4377d15
#
_cell.length_a   1.000
_cell.length_b   1.000
_cell.length_c   1.000
_cell.angle_alpha   90.00
_cell.angle_beta   90.00
_cell.angle_gamma   90.00
#
_symmetry.space_group_name_H-M   'P 1'
#
loop_
_entity.id
_entity.type
_entity.pdbx_description
1 polymer ?
#
loop_
_entity_poly.entity_id
_entity_poly.type
_entity_poly.pdbx_seq_one_letter_code
_entity_poly.pdbx_strand_id
1 'polypeptide(L)'
;QSIRIYRPPPYPSKKTKEDNMSTSEDPTQQSEQQAPAPAQTDDLMDFGDLDFADHYGDETVKDDSQLLPENTATSAINCAFVGFGGGGGKLAKSFLDLGYNRTLLINTTHKDQPEGIKPEHFLLLEGADGVGKDVNMGKKILNDNATFIEDTLRARLGEVDWLFVCASGGGGTGSASASLHDAFQRYLDSVQGNGKVVYLVSTPTSQELLNPTIKSNCALLCQDVKAHPHVIVDNEKQLQLLRGKVGMLGMYPAANKAFSKMLAQIFKLAAEPSPIQSFDTKDLEKCLATPGRMSLGTIAVKDFRADNLGMKIFKGCTDRSPCPTPAAKAQAGVLLLVTSTDTASDPTASNQMEAAISYVGGRSDTLFSGVYVQKNLPGLIAVTMLGGLSK
;
A
#
# COMPACT_ATOMS: atom_id res chain seq x y z
N GLN A 1 -13.21 -44.82 25.99
CA GLN A 1 -13.96 -43.54 26.04
C GLN A 1 -14.43 -43.20 24.66
N SER A 2 -15.77 -43.17 24.47
CA SER A 2 -16.45 -43.10 23.19
C SER A 2 -16.48 -41.70 22.64
N ILE A 3 -16.08 -41.50 21.37
CA ILE A 3 -16.16 -40.25 20.64
C ILE A 3 -17.59 -40.16 20.06
N ARG A 4 -18.37 -39.17 20.48
CA ARG A 4 -19.68 -38.84 19.89
C ARG A 4 -19.48 -37.97 18.65
N ILE A 5 -19.90 -38.53 17.49
CA ILE A 5 -19.95 -37.82 16.22
C ILE A 5 -21.26 -37.05 16.16
N TYR A 6 -21.17 -35.74 16.01
CA TYR A 6 -22.31 -34.84 15.82
C TYR A 6 -22.79 -34.89 14.37
N ARG A 7 -24.09 -35.20 14.15
CA ARG A 7 -24.78 -35.10 12.86
C ARG A 7 -25.73 -33.92 12.87
N PRO A 8 -25.67 -33.03 11.87
CA PRO A 8 -26.66 -31.91 11.77
C PRO A 8 -28.02 -32.44 11.22
N PRO A 9 -29.12 -31.75 11.54
CA PRO A 9 -30.47 -32.12 11.09
C PRO A 9 -30.70 -31.80 9.61
N PRO A 10 -31.66 -32.48 8.95
CA PRO A 10 -31.93 -32.31 7.52
C PRO A 10 -32.78 -31.06 7.23
N TYR A 11 -32.54 -30.46 6.05
CA TYR A 11 -33.30 -29.32 5.52
C TYR A 11 -34.72 -29.71 5.11
N PRO A 12 -35.72 -28.85 5.27
CA PRO A 12 -37.09 -29.13 4.80
C PRO A 12 -37.25 -28.90 3.30
N SER A 13 -37.95 -29.85 2.65
CA SER A 13 -38.26 -29.89 1.22
C SER A 13 -39.31 -28.84 0.84
N LYS A 14 -39.12 -28.19 -0.32
CA LYS A 14 -40.10 -27.30 -0.98
C LYS A 14 -41.30 -28.15 -1.50
N LYS A 15 -42.50 -27.74 -1.17
CA LYS A 15 -43.76 -28.19 -1.80
C LYS A 15 -44.11 -27.26 -2.96
N THR A 16 -44.24 -27.82 -4.15
CA THR A 16 -44.90 -27.27 -5.32
C THR A 16 -46.41 -27.28 -5.13
N LYS A 17 -47.11 -26.19 -5.54
CA LYS A 17 -48.51 -26.20 -5.89
C LYS A 17 -48.69 -25.44 -7.19
N GLU A 18 -49.28 -26.16 -8.14
CA GLU A 18 -49.81 -25.72 -9.43
C GLU A 18 -51.24 -25.19 -9.29
N ASP A 19 -51.58 -24.35 -10.25
CA ASP A 19 -52.88 -24.01 -10.85
C ASP A 19 -54.03 -23.33 -10.03
N ASN A 20 -54.39 -22.12 -10.47
CA ASN A 20 -55.63 -21.91 -11.19
C ASN A 20 -55.77 -20.50 -11.78
N MET A 21 -56.17 -20.42 -13.05
CA MET A 21 -56.58 -19.24 -13.80
C MET A 21 -57.94 -18.74 -13.35
N SER A 22 -58.15 -17.43 -13.28
CA SER A 22 -59.33 -16.75 -13.84
C SER A 22 -59.17 -15.24 -13.90
N THR A 23 -59.65 -14.71 -14.99
CA THR A 23 -59.74 -13.34 -15.52
C THR A 23 -60.49 -12.35 -14.63
N SER A 24 -60.07 -11.05 -14.56
CA SER A 24 -60.76 -9.87 -15.09
C SER A 24 -60.38 -8.55 -14.38
N GLU A 25 -60.14 -7.54 -15.22
CA GLU A 25 -60.40 -6.10 -15.02
C GLU A 25 -59.48 -5.25 -14.14
N ASP A 26 -58.76 -4.34 -14.80
CA ASP A 26 -58.18 -3.05 -14.43
C ASP A 26 -59.30 -2.02 -14.04
N PRO A 27 -59.08 -0.85 -13.42
CA PRO A 27 -57.86 -0.13 -13.11
C PRO A 27 -57.85 0.53 -11.69
N THR A 28 -56.73 0.93 -11.18
CA THR A 28 -56.49 2.24 -10.56
C THR A 28 -55.20 2.29 -9.71
N GLN A 29 -54.33 3.17 -10.07
CA GLN A 29 -53.37 3.93 -9.25
C GLN A 29 -52.90 3.25 -7.95
N GLN A 30 -51.70 2.69 -7.98
CA GLN A 30 -50.86 2.54 -6.78
C GLN A 30 -49.56 3.28 -6.96
N SER A 31 -49.35 4.21 -6.04
CA SER A 31 -48.14 4.97 -5.82
C SER A 31 -46.91 4.09 -5.82
N GLU A 32 -45.97 4.32 -6.73
CA GLU A 32 -44.62 3.81 -6.67
C GLU A 32 -43.96 4.31 -5.38
N GLN A 33 -43.80 3.43 -4.42
CA GLN A 33 -42.79 3.62 -3.37
C GLN A 33 -41.44 3.46 -4.01
N GLN A 34 -40.80 4.60 -4.31
CA GLN A 34 -39.38 4.65 -4.69
C GLN A 34 -38.57 3.96 -3.60
N ALA A 35 -37.82 2.93 -4.02
CA ALA A 35 -36.71 2.38 -3.24
C ALA A 35 -35.76 3.53 -2.89
N PRO A 36 -35.15 3.55 -1.68
CA PRO A 36 -34.22 4.59 -1.30
C PRO A 36 -33.06 4.59 -2.29
N ALA A 37 -32.80 5.75 -2.88
CA ALA A 37 -31.68 5.98 -3.79
C ALA A 37 -30.38 5.52 -3.11
N PRO A 38 -29.46 4.87 -3.84
CA PRO A 38 -28.15 4.54 -3.29
C PRO A 38 -27.48 5.83 -2.84
N ALA A 39 -26.97 5.82 -1.61
CA ALA A 39 -26.26 6.94 -1.03
C ALA A 39 -25.24 7.49 -2.03
N GLN A 40 -25.34 8.77 -2.32
CA GLN A 40 -24.46 9.48 -3.23
C GLN A 40 -23.00 9.30 -2.78
N THR A 41 -22.22 8.63 -3.62
CA THR A 41 -20.78 8.38 -3.45
C THR A 41 -19.92 9.56 -3.93
N ASP A 42 -20.43 10.79 -3.86
CA ASP A 42 -19.81 11.99 -4.43
C ASP A 42 -18.66 12.58 -3.58
N ASP A 43 -18.21 11.90 -2.53
CA ASP A 43 -17.12 12.36 -1.67
C ASP A 43 -15.76 11.73 -1.98
N LEU A 44 -15.63 11.03 -3.12
CA LEU A 44 -14.34 10.56 -3.59
C LEU A 44 -13.71 11.65 -4.45
N MET A 45 -12.86 12.49 -3.87
CA MET A 45 -11.85 13.18 -4.66
C MET A 45 -11.04 12.13 -5.42
N ASP A 46 -11.04 12.24 -6.75
CA ASP A 46 -10.17 11.47 -7.61
C ASP A 46 -8.73 11.83 -7.23
N PHE A 47 -7.96 10.83 -6.77
CA PHE A 47 -6.54 11.01 -6.44
C PHE A 47 -5.70 11.36 -7.69
N GLY A 48 -6.33 11.47 -8.88
CA GLY A 48 -5.72 11.94 -10.12
C GLY A 48 -5.35 13.43 -10.11
N ASP A 49 -6.02 14.25 -9.30
CA ASP A 49 -5.86 15.71 -9.31
C ASP A 49 -4.84 16.27 -8.30
N LEU A 50 -4.11 15.42 -7.60
CA LEU A 50 -2.89 15.86 -6.92
C LEU A 50 -1.82 15.99 -8.01
N ASP A 51 -1.66 17.20 -8.51
CA ASP A 51 -0.74 17.56 -9.59
C ASP A 51 0.71 17.36 -9.11
N PHE A 52 1.20 16.13 -9.33
CA PHE A 52 2.63 15.84 -9.30
C PHE A 52 3.12 16.20 -10.71
N ALA A 53 3.75 17.35 -10.84
CA ALA A 53 4.33 17.80 -12.10
C ALA A 53 5.13 16.66 -12.76
N ASP A 54 4.65 16.20 -13.91
CA ASP A 54 5.34 15.25 -14.76
C ASP A 54 6.58 15.93 -15.35
N HIS A 55 7.74 15.72 -14.70
CA HIS A 55 9.02 16.05 -15.31
C HIS A 55 9.55 14.79 -15.99
N TYR A 56 9.16 14.57 -17.23
CA TYR A 56 9.88 13.69 -18.13
C TYR A 56 11.05 14.46 -18.73
N GLY A 57 12.24 14.26 -18.18
CA GLY A 57 13.49 14.63 -18.82
C GLY A 57 13.91 13.49 -19.76
N ASP A 58 13.84 13.75 -21.07
CA ASP A 58 14.45 12.91 -22.09
C ASP A 58 15.93 13.31 -22.17
N GLU A 59 16.84 12.51 -21.59
CA GLU A 59 18.26 12.59 -21.90
C GLU A 59 18.86 11.20 -21.97
N THR A 60 19.17 10.78 -23.20
CA THR A 60 20.00 9.61 -23.50
C THR A 60 21.45 9.90 -23.15
N VAL A 61 21.85 9.65 -21.93
CA VAL A 61 23.27 9.56 -21.56
C VAL A 61 23.65 8.08 -21.49
N LYS A 62 24.50 7.65 -22.42
CA LYS A 62 25.22 6.39 -22.31
C LYS A 62 26.33 6.60 -21.29
N ASP A 63 26.09 6.22 -20.06
CA ASP A 63 27.11 6.16 -19.03
C ASP A 63 27.39 4.69 -18.71
N ASP A 64 28.67 4.28 -18.75
CA ASP A 64 29.14 2.93 -18.38
C ASP A 64 29.06 2.67 -16.87
N SER A 65 28.51 3.58 -16.07
CA SER A 65 28.27 3.36 -14.65
C SER A 65 27.06 2.43 -14.48
N GLN A 66 27.24 1.36 -13.71
CA GLN A 66 26.12 0.47 -13.33
C GLN A 66 25.13 1.15 -12.37
N LEU A 67 25.49 2.33 -11.86
CA LEU A 67 24.71 3.07 -10.88
C LEU A 67 23.48 3.69 -11.54
N LEU A 68 22.31 3.39 -10.98
CA LEU A 68 21.05 3.99 -11.40
C LEU A 68 21.00 5.49 -11.08
N PRO A 69 20.28 6.29 -11.86
CA PRO A 69 20.11 7.73 -11.58
C PRO A 69 19.57 7.98 -10.18
N GLU A 70 19.88 9.16 -9.65
CA GLU A 70 19.30 9.59 -8.38
C GLU A 70 17.80 9.73 -8.46
N ASN A 71 17.13 9.61 -7.30
CA ASN A 71 15.70 9.84 -7.21
C ASN A 71 15.36 11.28 -7.56
N THR A 72 14.43 11.47 -8.48
CA THR A 72 13.86 12.79 -8.83
C THR A 72 12.62 13.10 -8.01
N ALA A 73 12.00 12.08 -7.41
CA ALA A 73 10.88 12.25 -6.47
C ALA A 73 11.33 13.04 -5.23
N THR A 74 10.55 14.05 -4.82
CA THR A 74 10.76 14.75 -3.54
C THR A 74 10.55 13.78 -2.38
N SER A 75 11.57 13.58 -1.56
CA SER A 75 11.55 12.65 -0.43
C SER A 75 12.43 13.16 0.71
N ALA A 76 11.94 13.06 1.94
CA ALA A 76 12.72 13.36 3.14
C ALA A 76 13.76 12.30 3.47
N ILE A 77 13.64 11.10 2.88
CA ILE A 77 14.55 9.98 3.11
C ILE A 77 15.24 9.56 1.82
N ASN A 78 16.51 9.18 1.95
CA ASN A 78 17.27 8.57 0.86
C ASN A 78 16.91 7.08 0.81
N CYS A 79 16.17 6.66 -0.21
CA CYS A 79 15.62 5.31 -0.28
C CYS A 79 15.72 4.68 -1.67
N ALA A 80 15.71 3.35 -1.68
CA ALA A 80 15.61 2.54 -2.87
C ALA A 80 14.47 1.51 -2.75
N PHE A 81 14.01 1.04 -3.90
CA PHE A 81 12.97 0.02 -4.00
C PHE A 81 13.49 -1.21 -4.74
N VAL A 82 13.22 -2.39 -4.21
CA VAL A 82 13.59 -3.67 -4.86
C VAL A 82 12.35 -4.54 -4.95
N GLY A 83 11.95 -4.91 -6.18
CA GLY A 83 10.77 -5.75 -6.42
C GLY A 83 11.14 -7.18 -6.75
N PHE A 84 10.56 -8.15 -6.07
CA PHE A 84 10.80 -9.58 -6.29
C PHE A 84 9.63 -10.28 -6.97
N GLY A 85 9.94 -10.99 -8.07
CA GLY A 85 8.95 -11.69 -8.88
C GLY A 85 7.98 -10.75 -9.61
N GLY A 86 6.98 -11.29 -10.32
CA GLY A 86 6.08 -10.48 -11.14
C GLY A 86 5.26 -9.46 -10.37
N GLY A 87 4.64 -9.86 -9.25
CA GLY A 87 3.81 -8.94 -8.45
C GLY A 87 4.61 -7.88 -7.71
N GLY A 88 5.73 -8.25 -7.05
CA GLY A 88 6.63 -7.32 -6.38
C GLY A 88 7.30 -6.36 -7.36
N GLY A 89 7.70 -6.86 -8.55
CA GLY A 89 8.26 -6.04 -9.62
C GLY A 89 7.28 -4.97 -10.11
N LYS A 90 6.00 -5.31 -10.32
CA LYS A 90 4.96 -4.34 -10.71
C LYS A 90 4.70 -3.29 -9.64
N LEU A 91 4.76 -3.68 -8.36
CA LEU A 91 4.64 -2.74 -7.26
C LEU A 91 5.85 -1.80 -7.19
N ALA A 92 7.08 -2.33 -7.28
CA ALA A 92 8.30 -1.51 -7.30
C ALA A 92 8.33 -0.55 -8.52
N LYS A 93 7.89 -1.03 -9.71
CA LYS A 93 7.76 -0.17 -10.89
C LYS A 93 6.87 1.04 -10.64
N SER A 94 5.81 0.92 -9.85
CA SER A 94 4.93 2.07 -9.55
C SER A 94 5.63 3.18 -8.76
N PHE A 95 6.70 2.87 -8.02
CA PHE A 95 7.58 3.88 -7.41
C PHE A 95 8.58 4.45 -8.41
N LEU A 96 9.13 3.60 -9.31
CA LEU A 96 9.97 4.08 -10.40
C LEU A 96 9.21 5.11 -11.26
N ASP A 97 7.95 4.84 -11.58
CA ASP A 97 7.08 5.74 -12.34
C ASP A 97 6.78 7.07 -11.60
N LEU A 98 7.05 7.16 -10.30
CA LEU A 98 6.96 8.40 -9.51
C LEU A 98 8.32 9.11 -9.36
N GLY A 99 9.36 8.64 -10.02
CA GLY A 99 10.69 9.23 -9.97
C GLY A 99 11.60 8.68 -8.86
N TYR A 100 11.26 7.56 -8.25
CA TYR A 100 12.19 6.82 -7.38
C TYR A 100 13.10 5.96 -8.24
N ASN A 101 14.08 6.59 -8.88
CA ASN A 101 14.94 5.99 -9.89
C ASN A 101 15.85 4.89 -9.32
N ARG A 102 16.18 4.93 -8.02
CA ARG A 102 16.90 3.85 -7.31
C ARG A 102 15.98 2.64 -7.10
N THR A 103 15.48 2.07 -8.19
CA THR A 103 14.54 0.94 -8.21
C THR A 103 15.08 -0.19 -9.06
N LEU A 104 15.14 -1.42 -8.50
CA LEU A 104 15.59 -2.63 -9.17
C LEU A 104 14.53 -3.73 -9.07
N LEU A 105 14.22 -4.38 -10.18
CA LEU A 105 13.31 -5.51 -10.26
C LEU A 105 14.13 -6.79 -10.42
N ILE A 106 13.91 -7.77 -9.55
CA ILE A 106 14.62 -9.05 -9.54
C ILE A 106 13.63 -10.18 -9.81
N ASN A 107 13.90 -10.99 -10.83
CA ASN A 107 13.02 -12.12 -11.17
C ASN A 107 13.84 -13.32 -11.67
N THR A 108 13.22 -14.50 -11.67
CA THR A 108 13.73 -15.76 -12.21
C THR A 108 13.19 -16.05 -13.62
N THR A 109 12.41 -15.15 -14.19
CA THR A 109 11.87 -15.24 -15.56
C THR A 109 11.63 -13.86 -16.16
N HIS A 110 11.78 -13.76 -17.48
CA HIS A 110 11.39 -12.55 -18.23
C HIS A 110 9.88 -12.44 -18.49
N LYS A 111 9.12 -13.54 -18.35
CA LYS A 111 7.69 -13.59 -18.70
C LYS A 111 6.82 -12.62 -17.91
N ASP A 112 7.23 -12.30 -16.68
CA ASP A 112 6.51 -11.38 -15.78
C ASP A 112 7.14 -9.98 -15.75
N GLN A 113 8.10 -9.69 -16.63
CA GLN A 113 8.74 -8.36 -16.69
C GLN A 113 7.69 -7.30 -17.04
N PRO A 114 7.56 -6.23 -16.26
CA PRO A 114 6.63 -5.15 -16.58
C PRO A 114 7.02 -4.46 -17.88
N GLU A 115 6.00 -4.05 -18.65
CA GLU A 115 6.21 -3.29 -19.89
C GLU A 115 6.92 -1.96 -19.61
N GLY A 116 7.81 -1.57 -20.53
CA GLY A 116 8.54 -0.30 -20.48
C GLY A 116 9.66 -0.24 -19.43
N ILE A 117 9.99 -1.35 -18.76
CA ILE A 117 11.13 -1.39 -17.85
C ILE A 117 12.44 -1.41 -18.63
N LYS A 118 13.38 -0.53 -18.30
CA LYS A 118 14.70 -0.49 -18.94
C LYS A 118 15.59 -1.60 -18.37
N PRO A 119 16.55 -2.13 -19.18
CA PRO A 119 17.42 -3.22 -18.74
C PRO A 119 18.20 -2.96 -17.45
N GLU A 120 18.63 -1.72 -17.22
CA GLU A 120 19.34 -1.32 -16.01
C GLU A 120 18.52 -1.48 -14.73
N HIS A 121 17.20 -1.44 -14.82
CA HIS A 121 16.25 -1.63 -13.71
C HIS A 121 15.80 -3.09 -13.54
N PHE A 122 16.31 -4.02 -14.35
CA PHE A 122 15.90 -5.42 -14.28
C PHE A 122 17.09 -6.35 -14.09
N LEU A 123 16.98 -7.27 -13.14
CA LEU A 123 17.93 -8.35 -12.90
C LEU A 123 17.23 -9.69 -13.08
N LEU A 124 17.63 -10.44 -14.10
CA LEU A 124 17.24 -11.83 -14.25
C LEU A 124 18.23 -12.71 -13.49
N LEU A 125 17.72 -13.53 -12.59
CA LEU A 125 18.52 -14.57 -11.95
C LEU A 125 18.53 -15.82 -12.81
N GLU A 126 19.73 -16.30 -13.14
CA GLU A 126 19.92 -17.54 -13.88
C GLU A 126 19.66 -18.77 -12.99
N GLY A 127 19.36 -19.90 -13.62
CA GLY A 127 19.16 -21.19 -12.96
C GLY A 127 17.75 -21.76 -13.02
N ALA A 128 16.76 -20.97 -13.49
CA ALA A 128 15.42 -21.46 -13.80
C ALA A 128 14.71 -20.54 -14.80
N ASP A 129 13.84 -21.08 -15.65
CA ASP A 129 12.84 -20.29 -16.40
C ASP A 129 11.59 -20.08 -15.54
N GLY A 130 11.80 -19.39 -14.40
CA GLY A 130 10.82 -19.16 -13.37
C GLY A 130 10.70 -20.32 -12.36
N VAL A 131 10.25 -20.00 -11.16
CA VAL A 131 9.99 -20.99 -10.09
C VAL A 131 8.52 -21.31 -9.93
N GLY A 132 7.66 -20.71 -10.76
CA GLY A 132 6.22 -20.84 -10.64
C GLY A 132 5.73 -20.43 -9.26
N LYS A 133 5.10 -21.37 -8.51
CA LYS A 133 4.65 -21.14 -7.14
C LYS A 133 5.47 -21.91 -6.09
N ASP A 134 6.63 -22.46 -6.47
CA ASP A 134 7.50 -23.18 -5.55
C ASP A 134 8.40 -22.20 -4.76
N VAL A 135 8.02 -21.94 -3.51
CA VAL A 135 8.78 -21.05 -2.61
C VAL A 135 10.11 -21.67 -2.20
N ASN A 136 10.21 -22.99 -2.06
CA ASN A 136 11.47 -23.64 -1.68
C ASN A 136 12.51 -23.51 -2.78
N MET A 137 12.09 -23.74 -4.04
CA MET A 137 12.93 -23.47 -5.20
C MET A 137 13.29 -21.98 -5.29
N GLY A 138 12.33 -21.08 -5.01
CA GLY A 138 12.58 -19.64 -4.92
C GLY A 138 13.64 -19.30 -3.88
N LYS A 139 13.49 -19.79 -2.64
CA LYS A 139 14.48 -19.59 -1.55
C LYS A 139 15.84 -20.12 -1.93
N LYS A 140 15.91 -21.30 -2.55
CA LYS A 140 17.19 -21.88 -3.00
C LYS A 140 17.89 -20.96 -4.01
N ILE A 141 17.20 -20.54 -5.09
CA ILE A 141 17.80 -19.68 -6.11
C ILE A 141 18.21 -18.33 -5.53
N LEU A 142 17.38 -17.70 -4.69
CA LEU A 142 17.73 -16.43 -4.07
C LEU A 142 18.94 -16.56 -3.15
N ASN A 143 19.01 -17.59 -2.33
CA ASN A 143 20.15 -17.80 -1.42
C ASN A 143 21.43 -18.20 -2.15
N ASP A 144 21.34 -19.02 -3.20
CA ASP A 144 22.51 -19.36 -4.05
C ASP A 144 23.07 -18.11 -4.75
N ASN A 145 22.25 -17.10 -5.02
CA ASN A 145 22.63 -15.83 -5.63
C ASN A 145 22.75 -14.66 -4.63
N ALA A 146 22.71 -14.89 -3.32
CA ALA A 146 22.61 -13.81 -2.32
C ALA A 146 23.77 -12.80 -2.43
N THR A 147 25.01 -13.26 -2.59
CA THR A 147 26.20 -12.40 -2.77
C THR A 147 26.10 -11.60 -4.07
N PHE A 148 25.72 -12.24 -5.18
CA PHE A 148 25.56 -11.56 -6.46
C PHE A 148 24.44 -10.49 -6.41
N ILE A 149 23.34 -10.78 -5.71
CA ILE A 149 22.26 -9.80 -5.46
C ILE A 149 22.80 -8.63 -4.64
N GLU A 150 23.49 -8.89 -3.52
CA GLU A 150 24.08 -7.86 -2.67
C GLU A 150 25.04 -6.95 -3.44
N ASP A 151 25.95 -7.53 -4.25
CA ASP A 151 26.87 -6.77 -5.09
C ASP A 151 26.14 -5.94 -6.15
N THR A 152 25.06 -6.49 -6.75
CA THR A 152 24.23 -5.78 -7.71
C THR A 152 23.46 -4.62 -7.05
N LEU A 153 22.95 -4.82 -5.83
CA LEU A 153 22.31 -3.73 -5.08
C LEU A 153 23.31 -2.59 -4.84
N ARG A 154 24.53 -2.94 -4.40
CA ARG A 154 25.59 -1.94 -4.17
C ARG A 154 25.97 -1.20 -5.46
N ALA A 155 26.12 -1.91 -6.57
CA ALA A 155 26.52 -1.33 -7.84
C ALA A 155 25.43 -0.46 -8.46
N ARG A 156 24.16 -0.89 -8.40
CA ARG A 156 23.05 -0.20 -9.08
C ARG A 156 22.31 0.80 -8.21
N LEU A 157 22.12 0.52 -6.92
CA LEU A 157 21.40 1.42 -6.02
C LEU A 157 22.34 2.40 -5.31
N GLY A 158 23.64 2.08 -5.15
CA GLY A 158 24.61 2.94 -4.47
C GLY A 158 24.29 3.15 -3.01
N GLU A 159 24.54 4.36 -2.50
CA GLU A 159 24.32 4.74 -1.12
C GLU A 159 22.85 5.11 -0.91
N VAL A 160 22.16 4.36 -0.05
CA VAL A 160 20.81 4.65 0.42
C VAL A 160 20.70 4.33 1.91
N ASP A 161 19.79 5.03 2.60
CA ASP A 161 19.50 4.77 4.01
C ASP A 161 18.42 3.69 4.16
N TRP A 162 17.41 3.71 3.31
CA TRP A 162 16.22 2.86 3.43
C TRP A 162 16.06 1.97 2.21
N LEU A 163 15.85 0.68 2.45
CA LEU A 163 15.55 -0.29 1.39
C LEU A 163 14.12 -0.80 1.52
N PHE A 164 13.26 -0.47 0.54
CA PHE A 164 11.91 -0.97 0.45
C PHE A 164 11.85 -2.22 -0.43
N VAL A 165 11.52 -3.35 0.18
CA VAL A 165 11.41 -4.65 -0.51
C VAL A 165 9.96 -4.91 -0.87
N CYS A 166 9.62 -4.80 -2.15
CA CYS A 166 8.31 -5.08 -2.71
C CYS A 166 8.18 -6.57 -3.04
N ALA A 167 7.22 -7.24 -2.45
CA ALA A 167 6.98 -8.67 -2.64
C ALA A 167 5.50 -8.98 -2.79
N SER A 168 5.16 -10.06 -3.49
CA SER A 168 3.80 -10.56 -3.56
C SER A 168 3.71 -11.98 -3.01
N GLY A 169 2.72 -12.23 -2.16
CA GLY A 169 2.51 -13.51 -1.50
C GLY A 169 1.95 -14.63 -2.39
N GLY A 170 1.80 -14.44 -3.71
CA GLY A 170 1.19 -15.45 -4.59
C GLY A 170 2.17 -16.36 -5.32
N GLY A 171 3.32 -15.81 -5.72
CA GLY A 171 4.36 -16.50 -6.51
C GLY A 171 5.45 -17.12 -5.65
N GLY A 172 6.33 -17.91 -6.28
CA GLY A 172 7.48 -18.53 -5.61
C GLY A 172 8.59 -17.53 -5.28
N THR A 173 9.05 -16.74 -6.26
CA THR A 173 10.15 -15.77 -6.08
C THR A 173 9.79 -14.65 -5.09
N GLY A 174 8.60 -14.03 -5.24
CA GLY A 174 8.15 -12.98 -4.35
C GLY A 174 8.00 -13.46 -2.92
N SER A 175 7.38 -14.62 -2.71
CA SER A 175 7.17 -15.20 -1.36
C SER A 175 8.48 -15.68 -0.70
N ALA A 176 9.53 -15.91 -1.49
CA ALA A 176 10.85 -16.29 -0.99
C ALA A 176 11.74 -15.09 -0.60
N SER A 177 11.40 -13.85 -0.98
CA SER A 177 12.27 -12.68 -0.89
C SER A 177 12.79 -12.37 0.50
N ALA A 178 12.00 -12.65 1.54
CA ALA A 178 12.41 -12.41 2.93
C ALA A 178 13.60 -13.28 3.36
N SER A 179 13.92 -14.38 2.66
CA SER A 179 15.13 -15.18 2.92
C SER A 179 16.44 -14.41 2.68
N LEU A 180 16.38 -13.30 1.96
CA LEU A 180 17.51 -12.40 1.69
C LEU A 180 17.67 -11.28 2.72
N HIS A 181 16.91 -11.30 3.83
CA HIS A 181 16.95 -10.19 4.80
C HIS A 181 18.35 -9.84 5.26
N ASP A 182 19.17 -10.83 5.58
CA ASP A 182 20.57 -10.63 6.01
C ASP A 182 21.43 -10.02 4.90
N ALA A 183 21.19 -10.40 3.64
CA ALA A 183 21.90 -9.80 2.50
C ALA A 183 21.50 -8.32 2.30
N PHE A 184 20.23 -7.98 2.47
CA PHE A 184 19.77 -6.60 2.43
C PHE A 184 20.38 -5.77 3.56
N GLN A 185 20.46 -6.33 4.75
CA GLN A 185 21.08 -5.64 5.89
C GLN A 185 22.58 -5.44 5.66
N ARG A 186 23.31 -6.46 5.18
CA ARG A 186 24.74 -6.29 4.84
C ARG A 186 24.97 -5.25 3.74
N TYR A 187 24.05 -5.17 2.75
CA TYR A 187 24.13 -4.11 1.73
C TYR A 187 24.00 -2.73 2.40
N LEU A 188 22.96 -2.48 3.21
CA LEU A 188 22.79 -1.20 3.90
C LEU A 188 23.98 -0.87 4.79
N ASP A 189 24.48 -1.82 5.56
CA ASP A 189 25.64 -1.63 6.43
C ASP A 189 26.88 -1.26 5.61
N SER A 190 27.06 -1.87 4.42
CA SER A 190 28.20 -1.63 3.55
C SER A 190 28.22 -0.23 2.93
N VAL A 191 27.06 0.39 2.77
CA VAL A 191 26.91 1.76 2.24
C VAL A 191 26.65 2.78 3.37
N GLN A 192 26.85 2.38 4.62
CA GLN A 192 26.65 3.21 5.83
C GLN A 192 25.22 3.77 5.96
N GLY A 193 24.25 3.04 5.43
CA GLY A 193 22.83 3.40 5.56
C GLY A 193 22.37 3.41 7.01
N ASN A 194 21.72 4.50 7.43
CA ASN A 194 21.25 4.69 8.81
C ASN A 194 19.83 4.15 9.04
N GLY A 195 19.16 3.73 7.99
CA GLY A 195 17.80 3.24 8.02
C GLY A 195 17.68 1.73 8.17
N LYS A 196 16.61 1.18 7.64
CA LYS A 196 16.27 -0.24 7.74
C LYS A 196 15.67 -0.77 6.45
N VAL A 197 15.52 -2.09 6.40
CA VAL A 197 14.71 -2.79 5.42
C VAL A 197 13.24 -2.71 5.82
N VAL A 198 12.40 -2.25 4.90
CA VAL A 198 10.95 -2.18 5.05
C VAL A 198 10.29 -3.04 3.99
N TYR A 199 9.40 -3.95 4.38
CA TYR A 199 8.70 -4.81 3.42
C TYR A 199 7.36 -4.23 2.99
N LEU A 200 7.10 -4.19 1.68
CA LEU A 200 5.82 -3.86 1.08
C LEU A 200 5.25 -5.13 0.45
N VAL A 201 4.33 -5.77 1.17
CA VAL A 201 3.81 -7.10 0.83
C VAL A 201 2.41 -6.98 0.25
N SER A 202 2.24 -7.23 -1.05
CA SER A 202 0.91 -7.37 -1.65
C SER A 202 0.35 -8.77 -1.43
N THR A 203 -0.86 -8.86 -0.89
CA THR A 203 -1.53 -10.14 -0.68
C THR A 203 -2.45 -10.49 -1.84
N PRO A 204 -2.57 -11.78 -2.19
CA PRO A 204 -3.49 -12.25 -3.22
C PRO A 204 -4.96 -11.91 -2.91
N THR A 205 -5.77 -11.85 -3.95
CA THR A 205 -7.23 -11.70 -3.83
C THR A 205 -7.88 -12.94 -3.21
N SER A 206 -9.11 -12.79 -2.72
CA SER A 206 -9.91 -13.90 -2.18
C SER A 206 -10.06 -15.04 -3.19
N GLN A 207 -10.18 -14.72 -4.48
CA GLN A 207 -10.27 -15.73 -5.56
C GLN A 207 -8.94 -16.47 -5.72
N GLU A 208 -7.80 -15.78 -5.72
CA GLU A 208 -6.47 -16.40 -5.82
C GLU A 208 -6.18 -17.30 -4.61
N LEU A 209 -6.63 -16.90 -3.41
CA LEU A 209 -6.47 -17.66 -2.16
C LEU A 209 -7.28 -18.97 -2.12
N LEU A 210 -8.14 -19.23 -3.09
CA LEU A 210 -8.75 -20.56 -3.28
C LEU A 210 -7.70 -21.62 -3.69
N ASN A 211 -6.58 -21.20 -4.26
CA ASN A 211 -5.45 -22.09 -4.53
C ASN A 211 -4.64 -22.31 -3.24
N PRO A 212 -4.54 -23.56 -2.72
CA PRO A 212 -3.85 -23.85 -1.46
C PRO A 212 -2.38 -23.44 -1.46
N THR A 213 -1.69 -23.57 -2.60
CA THR A 213 -0.28 -23.17 -2.73
C THR A 213 -0.12 -21.67 -2.58
N ILE A 214 -0.97 -20.87 -3.25
CA ILE A 214 -0.96 -19.40 -3.11
C ILE A 214 -1.23 -19.00 -1.67
N LYS A 215 -2.22 -19.64 -1.03
CA LYS A 215 -2.56 -19.38 0.37
C LYS A 215 -1.38 -19.68 1.31
N SER A 216 -0.70 -20.81 1.11
CA SER A 216 0.47 -21.21 1.89
C SER A 216 1.64 -20.25 1.69
N ASN A 217 1.92 -19.86 0.44
CA ASN A 217 2.99 -18.93 0.09
C ASN A 217 2.77 -17.55 0.73
N CYS A 218 1.53 -17.05 0.69
CA CYS A 218 1.18 -15.78 1.31
C CYS A 218 1.36 -15.83 2.84
N ALA A 219 0.91 -16.90 3.48
CA ALA A 219 1.06 -17.07 4.93
C ALA A 219 2.53 -17.15 5.34
N LEU A 220 3.37 -17.85 4.57
CA LEU A 220 4.80 -17.96 4.80
C LEU A 220 5.49 -16.60 4.71
N LEU A 221 5.26 -15.84 3.63
CA LEU A 221 5.84 -14.51 3.48
C LEU A 221 5.42 -13.56 4.62
N CYS A 222 4.13 -13.53 4.97
CA CYS A 222 3.65 -12.71 6.08
C CYS A 222 4.29 -13.11 7.42
N GLN A 223 4.55 -14.40 7.63
CA GLN A 223 5.25 -14.89 8.81
C GLN A 223 6.73 -14.51 8.80
N ASP A 224 7.40 -14.64 7.67
CA ASP A 224 8.83 -14.32 7.52
C ASP A 224 9.11 -12.82 7.76
N VAL A 225 8.21 -11.90 7.31
CA VAL A 225 8.39 -10.45 7.50
C VAL A 225 7.88 -9.94 8.86
N LYS A 226 7.19 -10.75 9.64
CA LYS A 226 6.45 -10.32 10.85
C LYS A 226 7.29 -9.54 11.87
N ALA A 227 8.57 -9.90 12.02
CA ALA A 227 9.48 -9.26 12.97
C ALA A 227 10.08 -7.95 12.45
N HIS A 228 9.94 -7.68 11.16
CA HIS A 228 10.51 -6.50 10.49
C HIS A 228 9.44 -5.43 10.25
N PRO A 229 9.82 -4.17 10.04
CA PRO A 229 8.88 -3.15 9.57
C PRO A 229 8.25 -3.59 8.24
N HIS A 230 6.91 -3.66 8.18
CA HIS A 230 6.24 -4.10 6.96
C HIS A 230 4.85 -3.51 6.81
N VAL A 231 4.44 -3.33 5.56
CA VAL A 231 3.08 -2.94 5.15
C VAL A 231 2.44 -4.11 4.42
N ILE A 232 1.25 -4.51 4.82
CA ILE A 232 0.43 -5.45 4.06
C ILE A 232 -0.50 -4.64 3.15
N VAL A 233 -0.39 -4.85 1.86
CA VAL A 233 -1.23 -4.25 0.82
C VAL A 233 -2.23 -5.29 0.35
N ASP A 234 -3.49 -5.11 0.72
CA ASP A 234 -4.57 -6.05 0.43
C ASP A 234 -5.13 -5.79 -0.98
N ASN A 235 -4.76 -6.64 -1.94
CA ASN A 235 -5.22 -6.52 -3.31
C ASN A 235 -6.74 -6.66 -3.44
N GLU A 236 -7.38 -7.53 -2.65
CA GLU A 236 -8.84 -7.65 -2.66
C GLU A 236 -9.49 -6.31 -2.32
N LYS A 237 -9.04 -5.66 -1.25
CA LYS A 237 -9.55 -4.37 -0.82
C LYS A 237 -9.25 -3.27 -1.83
N GLN A 238 -8.05 -3.26 -2.43
CA GLN A 238 -7.73 -2.32 -3.51
C GLN A 238 -8.66 -2.47 -4.71
N LEU A 239 -8.88 -3.70 -5.17
CA LEU A 239 -9.77 -3.96 -6.31
C LEU A 239 -11.22 -3.61 -5.99
N GLN A 240 -11.68 -3.82 -4.75
CA GLN A 240 -13.01 -3.38 -4.31
C GLN A 240 -13.16 -1.85 -4.36
N LEU A 241 -12.15 -1.08 -3.94
CA LEU A 241 -12.14 0.38 -3.99
C LEU A 241 -12.14 0.93 -5.42
N LEU A 242 -11.60 0.19 -6.39
CA LEU A 242 -11.50 0.56 -7.80
C LEU A 242 -12.65 0.00 -8.67
N ARG A 243 -13.47 -0.90 -8.11
CA ARG A 243 -14.57 -1.54 -8.85
C ARG A 243 -15.52 -0.50 -9.44
N GLY A 244 -15.80 -0.64 -10.73
CA GLY A 244 -16.68 0.29 -11.46
C GLY A 244 -16.00 1.59 -11.92
N LYS A 245 -14.74 1.86 -11.52
CA LYS A 245 -13.98 3.06 -11.93
C LYS A 245 -12.94 2.75 -12.99
N VAL A 246 -12.38 1.55 -12.96
CA VAL A 246 -11.27 1.13 -13.84
C VAL A 246 -11.60 -0.22 -14.47
N GLY A 247 -11.28 -0.39 -15.75
CA GLY A 247 -11.42 -1.66 -16.45
C GLY A 247 -10.41 -2.72 -15.94
N MET A 248 -10.68 -4.00 -16.23
CA MET A 248 -9.91 -5.13 -15.70
C MET A 248 -8.39 -5.02 -15.94
N LEU A 249 -7.97 -4.60 -17.15
CA LEU A 249 -6.54 -4.47 -17.48
C LEU A 249 -5.83 -3.38 -16.68
N GLY A 250 -6.55 -2.32 -16.32
CA GLY A 250 -6.00 -1.19 -15.56
C GLY A 250 -6.07 -1.34 -14.04
N MET A 251 -6.76 -2.35 -13.50
CA MET A 251 -7.04 -2.43 -12.06
C MET A 251 -5.77 -2.56 -11.21
N TYR A 252 -4.88 -3.49 -11.52
CA TYR A 252 -3.63 -3.64 -10.77
C TYR A 252 -2.65 -2.47 -10.96
N PRO A 253 -2.44 -1.94 -12.19
CA PRO A 253 -1.67 -0.72 -12.35
C PRO A 253 -2.23 0.48 -11.55
N ALA A 254 -3.54 0.70 -11.58
CA ALA A 254 -4.19 1.75 -10.80
C ALA A 254 -4.06 1.53 -9.27
N ALA A 255 -4.21 0.28 -8.81
CA ALA A 255 -4.04 -0.10 -7.42
C ALA A 255 -2.61 0.18 -6.92
N ASN A 256 -1.61 -0.27 -7.66
CA ASN A 256 -0.20 -0.04 -7.32
C ASN A 256 0.14 1.45 -7.33
N LYS A 257 -0.34 2.20 -8.35
CA LYS A 257 -0.15 3.65 -8.45
C LYS A 257 -0.79 4.39 -7.26
N ALA A 258 -2.00 4.02 -6.85
CA ALA A 258 -2.67 4.62 -5.70
C ALA A 258 -1.89 4.39 -4.39
N PHE A 259 -1.40 3.16 -4.17
CA PHE A 259 -0.61 2.84 -3.01
C PHE A 259 0.75 3.57 -3.00
N SER A 260 1.48 3.54 -4.12
CA SER A 260 2.78 4.22 -4.22
C SER A 260 2.66 5.73 -4.02
N LYS A 261 1.64 6.38 -4.59
CA LYS A 261 1.36 7.80 -4.35
C LYS A 261 1.08 8.09 -2.88
N MET A 262 0.31 7.24 -2.19
CA MET A 262 0.01 7.42 -0.76
C MET A 262 1.28 7.39 0.11
N LEU A 263 2.19 6.44 -0.13
CA LEU A 263 3.45 6.37 0.60
C LEU A 263 4.39 7.52 0.22
N ALA A 264 4.52 7.85 -1.08
CA ALA A 264 5.32 8.96 -1.58
C ALA A 264 4.86 10.31 -1.03
N GLN A 265 3.54 10.49 -0.82
CA GLN A 265 3.01 11.73 -0.22
C GLN A 265 3.52 11.93 1.21
N ILE A 266 3.66 10.87 2.00
CA ILE A 266 4.22 10.96 3.35
C ILE A 266 5.69 11.42 3.27
N PHE A 267 6.48 10.82 2.37
CA PHE A 267 7.88 11.17 2.17
C PHE A 267 8.06 12.61 1.70
N LYS A 268 7.19 13.06 0.78
CA LYS A 268 7.17 14.42 0.28
C LYS A 268 6.83 15.41 1.40
N LEU A 269 5.76 15.19 2.15
CA LEU A 269 5.35 16.10 3.23
C LEU A 269 6.41 16.21 4.33
N ALA A 270 7.12 15.13 4.63
CA ALA A 270 8.23 15.16 5.58
C ALA A 270 9.46 15.97 5.08
N ALA A 271 9.58 16.19 3.76
CA ALA A 271 10.62 17.01 3.15
C ALA A 271 10.24 18.49 3.05
N GLU A 272 8.95 18.81 3.14
CA GLU A 272 8.45 20.17 2.92
C GLU A 272 8.30 20.95 4.25
N PRO A 273 8.67 22.22 4.28
CA PRO A 273 8.38 23.07 5.44
C PRO A 273 6.90 23.38 5.53
N SER A 274 6.39 23.59 6.73
CA SER A 274 5.03 24.06 6.97
C SER A 274 5.03 25.39 7.71
N PRO A 275 4.14 26.32 7.36
CA PRO A 275 3.95 27.55 8.11
C PRO A 275 3.22 27.35 9.46
N ILE A 276 2.65 26.16 9.70
CA ILE A 276 1.88 25.84 10.91
C ILE A 276 2.64 24.82 11.76
N GLN A 277 2.79 23.59 11.27
CA GLN A 277 3.49 22.52 11.98
C GLN A 277 4.12 21.57 10.97
N SER A 278 5.45 21.52 10.94
CA SER A 278 6.20 20.57 10.11
C SER A 278 6.26 19.21 10.79
N PHE A 279 6.21 18.18 9.96
CA PHE A 279 6.55 16.80 10.32
C PHE A 279 7.94 16.53 9.76
N ASP A 280 8.91 16.23 10.61
CA ASP A 280 10.30 16.15 10.17
C ASP A 280 10.75 14.73 9.79
N THR A 281 11.91 14.67 9.11
CA THR A 281 12.52 13.42 8.65
C THR A 281 12.76 12.44 9.79
N LYS A 282 13.21 12.92 10.97
CA LYS A 282 13.52 12.03 12.10
C LYS A 282 12.27 11.38 12.69
N ASP A 283 11.15 12.04 12.64
CA ASP A 283 9.88 11.48 13.08
C ASP A 283 9.36 10.44 12.09
N LEU A 284 9.54 10.67 10.79
CA LEU A 284 9.28 9.67 9.75
C LEU A 284 10.16 8.43 9.94
N GLU A 285 11.46 8.62 10.12
CA GLU A 285 12.43 7.52 10.35
C GLU A 285 12.06 6.67 11.58
N LYS A 286 11.66 7.30 12.69
CA LYS A 286 11.20 6.58 13.89
C LYS A 286 9.98 5.71 13.61
N CYS A 287 9.01 6.24 12.86
CA CYS A 287 7.83 5.48 12.51
C CYS A 287 8.16 4.31 11.57
N LEU A 288 8.96 4.56 10.52
CA LEU A 288 9.40 3.52 9.57
C LEU A 288 10.28 2.45 10.23
N ALA A 289 11.08 2.81 11.23
CA ALA A 289 11.94 1.88 11.97
C ALA A 289 11.18 1.00 12.96
N THR A 290 9.91 1.30 13.25
CA THR A 290 9.12 0.56 14.23
C THR A 290 8.86 -0.87 13.74
N PRO A 291 9.32 -1.92 14.46
CA PRO A 291 9.12 -3.29 14.05
C PRO A 291 7.63 -3.67 13.98
N GLY A 292 7.31 -4.62 13.13
CA GLY A 292 5.96 -5.12 12.98
C GLY A 292 5.18 -4.43 11.87
N ARG A 293 3.87 -4.59 11.89
CA ARG A 293 2.98 -4.15 10.82
C ARG A 293 2.75 -2.65 10.86
N MET A 294 2.77 -2.04 9.68
CA MET A 294 2.32 -0.67 9.45
C MET A 294 1.04 -0.64 8.62
N SER A 295 0.15 0.29 8.93
CA SER A 295 -1.03 0.64 8.14
C SER A 295 -0.93 2.07 7.67
N LEU A 296 -1.33 2.30 6.42
CA LEU A 296 -1.34 3.61 5.77
C LEU A 296 -2.78 3.95 5.38
N GLY A 297 -3.14 5.21 5.43
CA GLY A 297 -4.46 5.66 4.98
C GLY A 297 -4.47 7.12 4.60
N THR A 298 -5.37 7.47 3.70
CA THR A 298 -5.62 8.86 3.31
C THR A 298 -7.09 9.07 3.05
N ILE A 299 -7.58 10.27 3.38
CA ILE A 299 -8.96 10.67 3.15
C ILE A 299 -9.04 12.17 2.89
N ALA A 300 -9.91 12.55 1.95
CA ALA A 300 -10.36 13.93 1.80
C ALA A 300 -11.65 14.13 2.63
N VAL A 301 -11.71 15.22 3.39
CA VAL A 301 -12.85 15.59 4.24
C VAL A 301 -13.35 16.96 3.82
N LYS A 302 -14.60 17.04 3.37
CA LYS A 302 -15.25 18.32 2.99
C LYS A 302 -15.76 19.06 4.25
N ASP A 303 -16.38 18.34 5.18
CA ASP A 303 -16.92 18.88 6.42
C ASP A 303 -15.87 18.84 7.55
N PHE A 304 -14.88 19.72 7.43
CA PHE A 304 -13.76 19.84 8.36
C PHE A 304 -14.07 20.64 9.63
N ARG A 305 -15.26 21.24 9.72
CA ARG A 305 -15.77 21.91 10.94
C ARG A 305 -16.55 20.99 11.86
N ALA A 306 -16.74 19.73 11.49
CA ALA A 306 -17.54 18.79 12.27
C ALA A 306 -16.89 18.44 13.62
N ASP A 307 -17.67 18.43 14.70
CA ASP A 307 -17.22 18.10 16.05
C ASP A 307 -16.59 16.70 16.18
N ASN A 308 -16.85 15.81 15.22
CA ASN A 308 -16.30 14.45 15.18
C ASN A 308 -15.22 14.26 14.12
N LEU A 309 -14.53 15.33 13.72
CA LEU A 309 -13.53 15.31 12.64
C LEU A 309 -12.46 14.22 12.86
N GLY A 310 -11.92 14.09 14.07
CA GLY A 310 -10.91 13.07 14.39
C GLY A 310 -11.41 11.65 14.16
N MET A 311 -12.66 11.35 14.54
CA MET A 311 -13.27 10.05 14.28
C MET A 311 -13.49 9.83 12.77
N LYS A 312 -13.96 10.84 12.02
CA LYS A 312 -14.16 10.77 10.57
C LYS A 312 -12.81 10.49 9.87
N ILE A 313 -11.75 11.21 10.25
CA ILE A 313 -10.41 11.01 9.71
C ILE A 313 -9.92 9.59 9.99
N PHE A 314 -9.91 9.18 11.25
CA PHE A 314 -9.39 7.87 11.64
C PHE A 314 -10.17 6.75 10.93
N LYS A 315 -11.49 6.78 11.00
CA LYS A 315 -12.35 5.79 10.34
C LYS A 315 -12.18 5.79 8.82
N GLY A 316 -12.16 6.97 8.20
CA GLY A 316 -11.97 7.08 6.76
C GLY A 316 -10.62 6.54 6.29
N CYS A 317 -9.54 6.87 6.99
CA CYS A 317 -8.20 6.37 6.70
C CYS A 317 -8.09 4.84 6.91
N THR A 318 -8.80 4.25 7.88
CA THR A 318 -8.76 2.80 8.13
C THR A 318 -9.69 2.01 7.22
N ASP A 319 -10.93 2.46 7.05
CA ASP A 319 -11.94 1.73 6.29
C ASP A 319 -11.67 1.75 4.78
N ARG A 320 -11.11 2.85 4.27
CA ARG A 320 -10.78 3.03 2.84
C ARG A 320 -9.33 2.71 2.48
N SER A 321 -8.50 2.38 3.45
CA SER A 321 -7.10 2.01 3.20
C SER A 321 -7.00 0.64 2.53
N PRO A 322 -6.11 0.46 1.55
CA PRO A 322 -5.72 -0.87 1.07
C PRO A 322 -4.86 -1.63 2.09
N CYS A 323 -4.40 -0.96 3.15
CA CYS A 323 -3.56 -1.54 4.18
C CYS A 323 -4.43 -1.86 5.41
N PRO A 324 -4.83 -3.12 5.62
CA PRO A 324 -5.71 -3.48 6.73
C PRO A 324 -5.12 -3.04 8.08
N THR A 325 -5.93 -2.34 8.86
CA THR A 325 -5.54 -1.84 10.19
C THR A 325 -6.11 -2.77 11.25
N PRO A 326 -5.28 -3.51 11.99
CA PRO A 326 -5.76 -4.30 13.13
C PRO A 326 -6.39 -3.39 14.19
N ALA A 327 -7.34 -3.94 14.98
CA ALA A 327 -7.93 -3.26 16.12
C ALA A 327 -6.95 -3.20 17.33
N ALA A 328 -5.71 -2.80 17.07
CA ALA A 328 -4.64 -2.69 18.05
C ALA A 328 -4.14 -1.24 18.13
N LYS A 329 -3.62 -0.87 19.30
CA LYS A 329 -2.95 0.42 19.46
C LYS A 329 -1.60 0.37 18.73
N ALA A 330 -1.27 1.41 17.98
CA ALA A 330 0.01 1.54 17.32
C ALA A 330 1.09 1.94 18.33
N GLN A 331 2.34 1.51 18.12
CA GLN A 331 3.48 2.01 18.89
C GLN A 331 3.85 3.43 18.44
N ALA A 332 3.86 3.67 17.14
CA ALA A 332 4.09 4.98 16.56
C ALA A 332 2.99 5.32 15.54
N GLY A 333 2.51 6.55 15.55
CA GLY A 333 1.52 7.06 14.62
C GLY A 333 1.99 8.35 13.96
N VAL A 334 1.55 8.57 12.74
CA VAL A 334 1.69 9.81 12.00
C VAL A 334 0.30 10.28 11.58
N LEU A 335 0.02 11.56 11.76
CA LEU A 335 -1.14 12.24 11.20
C LEU A 335 -0.67 13.52 10.49
N LEU A 336 -0.85 13.57 9.18
CA LEU A 336 -0.56 14.76 8.39
C LEU A 336 -1.88 15.33 7.87
N LEU A 337 -2.08 16.61 8.10
CA LEU A 337 -3.25 17.35 7.64
C LEU A 337 -2.79 18.36 6.58
N VAL A 338 -3.44 18.35 5.42
CA VAL A 338 -3.21 19.32 4.35
C VAL A 338 -4.49 20.10 4.15
N THR A 339 -4.45 21.40 4.22
CA THR A 339 -5.64 22.28 4.17
C THR A 339 -5.39 23.52 3.33
N SER A 340 -6.40 24.34 3.06
CA SER A 340 -6.22 25.63 2.42
C SER A 340 -5.84 26.72 3.42
N THR A 341 -5.32 27.83 2.92
CA THR A 341 -5.04 29.03 3.74
C THR A 341 -6.30 29.52 4.47
N ASP A 342 -7.43 29.56 3.77
CA ASP A 342 -8.70 30.02 4.34
C ASP A 342 -9.19 29.10 5.46
N THR A 343 -9.09 27.77 5.24
CA THR A 343 -9.45 26.78 6.27
C THR A 343 -8.52 26.85 7.47
N ALA A 344 -7.20 27.03 7.26
CA ALA A 344 -6.24 27.19 8.34
C ALA A 344 -6.44 28.48 9.16
N SER A 345 -7.02 29.50 8.55
CA SER A 345 -7.34 30.77 9.21
C SER A 345 -8.70 30.77 9.90
N ASP A 346 -9.51 29.73 9.73
CA ASP A 346 -10.82 29.58 10.39
C ASP A 346 -10.63 29.02 11.81
N PRO A 347 -10.99 29.76 12.88
CA PRO A 347 -10.81 29.30 14.25
C PRO A 347 -11.55 27.99 14.57
N THR A 348 -12.75 27.78 13.99
CA THR A 348 -13.53 26.56 14.20
C THR A 348 -12.82 25.37 13.56
N ALA A 349 -12.34 25.52 12.32
CA ALA A 349 -11.57 24.49 11.63
C ALA A 349 -10.28 24.16 12.38
N SER A 350 -9.57 25.17 12.87
CA SER A 350 -8.33 24.98 13.65
C SER A 350 -8.59 24.18 14.92
N ASN A 351 -9.61 24.53 15.70
CA ASN A 351 -9.97 23.77 16.90
C ASN A 351 -10.35 22.31 16.58
N GLN A 352 -11.04 22.06 15.46
CA GLN A 352 -11.39 20.70 15.05
C GLN A 352 -10.17 19.91 14.57
N MET A 353 -9.19 20.55 13.90
CA MET A 353 -7.93 19.91 13.53
C MET A 353 -7.11 19.52 14.78
N GLU A 354 -7.00 20.38 15.78
CA GLU A 354 -6.33 20.06 17.05
C GLU A 354 -7.04 18.91 17.79
N ALA A 355 -8.36 18.93 17.85
CA ALA A 355 -9.15 17.84 18.42
C ALA A 355 -8.94 16.52 17.62
N ALA A 356 -8.79 16.59 16.30
CA ALA A 356 -8.50 15.44 15.47
C ALA A 356 -7.11 14.86 15.74
N ILE A 357 -6.08 15.71 15.90
CA ILE A 357 -4.74 15.27 16.27
C ILE A 357 -4.79 14.55 17.64
N SER A 358 -5.48 15.12 18.62
CA SER A 358 -5.66 14.50 19.94
C SER A 358 -6.40 13.16 19.87
N TYR A 359 -7.44 13.07 19.06
CA TYR A 359 -8.23 11.84 18.87
C TYR A 359 -7.39 10.72 18.27
N VAL A 360 -6.65 11.01 17.20
CA VAL A 360 -5.76 10.03 16.54
C VAL A 360 -4.59 9.67 17.45
N GLY A 361 -4.07 10.63 18.23
CA GLY A 361 -3.05 10.41 19.24
C GLY A 361 -3.42 9.36 20.28
N GLY A 362 -4.69 9.27 20.66
CA GLY A 362 -5.17 8.22 21.55
C GLY A 362 -5.09 6.79 20.96
N ARG A 363 -4.76 6.64 19.67
CA ARG A 363 -4.63 5.36 18.95
C ARG A 363 -3.19 4.87 18.80
N SER A 364 -2.22 5.64 19.29
CA SER A 364 -0.80 5.28 19.28
C SER A 364 -0.15 5.63 20.62
N ASP A 365 1.00 5.01 20.91
CA ASP A 365 1.78 5.37 22.11
C ASP A 365 2.49 6.71 21.91
N THR A 366 2.94 6.96 20.67
CA THR A 366 3.52 8.24 20.24
C THR A 366 2.85 8.65 18.94
N LEU A 367 2.38 9.90 18.84
CA LEU A 367 1.90 10.49 17.59
C LEU A 367 2.83 11.60 17.13
N PHE A 368 3.24 11.53 15.88
CA PHE A 368 3.89 12.60 15.15
C PHE A 368 2.85 13.27 14.25
N SER A 369 2.80 14.59 14.21
CA SER A 369 1.81 15.28 13.39
C SER A 369 2.40 16.45 12.62
N GLY A 370 1.79 16.74 11.47
CA GLY A 370 2.12 17.91 10.65
C GLY A 370 0.84 18.52 10.09
N VAL A 371 0.83 19.84 9.93
CA VAL A 371 -0.27 20.60 9.34
C VAL A 371 0.28 21.48 8.23
N TYR A 372 -0.11 21.23 7.00
CA TYR A 372 0.39 21.84 5.79
C TYR A 372 -0.69 22.67 5.10
N VAL A 373 -0.26 23.71 4.38
CA VAL A 373 -1.16 24.59 3.65
C VAL A 373 -0.90 24.47 2.16
N GLN A 374 -1.93 24.12 1.40
CA GLN A 374 -1.91 24.07 -0.06
C GLN A 374 -2.93 25.07 -0.61
N LYS A 375 -2.51 25.92 -1.55
CA LYS A 375 -3.42 26.86 -2.21
C LYS A 375 -4.54 26.11 -2.95
N ASN A 376 -5.74 26.67 -2.89
CA ASN A 376 -6.93 26.19 -3.62
C ASN A 376 -7.38 24.74 -3.29
N LEU A 377 -7.00 24.21 -2.12
CA LEU A 377 -7.50 22.91 -1.69
C LEU A 377 -8.96 23.03 -1.21
N PRO A 378 -9.93 22.34 -1.84
CA PRO A 378 -11.33 22.40 -1.41
C PRO A 378 -11.59 21.44 -0.24
N GLY A 379 -11.19 21.80 0.99
CA GLY A 379 -11.41 20.98 2.17
C GLY A 379 -10.12 20.61 2.89
N LEU A 380 -10.10 19.44 3.50
CA LEU A 380 -9.00 18.91 4.29
C LEU A 380 -8.60 17.53 3.74
N ILE A 381 -7.32 17.31 3.50
CA ILE A 381 -6.76 15.98 3.27
C ILE A 381 -6.06 15.53 4.54
N ALA A 382 -6.36 14.33 5.00
CA ALA A 382 -5.67 13.69 6.11
C ALA A 382 -4.94 12.43 5.63
N VAL A 383 -3.70 12.28 6.05
CA VAL A 383 -2.86 11.11 5.79
C VAL A 383 -2.43 10.52 7.12
N THR A 384 -2.57 9.21 7.29
CA THR A 384 -2.17 8.50 8.50
C THR A 384 -1.18 7.40 8.18
N MET A 385 -0.21 7.19 9.07
CA MET A 385 0.62 5.98 9.13
C MET A 385 0.65 5.50 10.58
N LEU A 386 0.33 4.22 10.78
CA LEU A 386 0.31 3.59 12.12
C LEU A 386 1.29 2.42 12.10
N GLY A 387 2.34 2.48 12.89
CA GLY A 387 3.41 1.49 12.95
C GLY A 387 3.41 0.68 14.25
N GLY A 388 4.01 -0.51 14.20
CA GLY A 388 4.10 -1.41 15.34
C GLY A 388 2.76 -1.98 15.78
N LEU A 389 1.85 -2.18 14.82
CA LEU A 389 0.57 -2.84 15.06
C LEU A 389 0.81 -4.33 15.36
N SER A 390 0.46 -4.77 16.56
CA SER A 390 0.52 -6.16 16.95
C SER A 390 -0.70 -6.93 16.46
N LYS A 391 -0.49 -7.98 15.70
CA LYS A 391 -1.28 -8.99 15.00
C LYS A 391 -1.54 -8.74 13.57
#